data_6d647c90034dec5708be5bc763aec16d
#
_entry.id   6d647c90034dec5708be5bc763aec16d
#
_cell.length_a   1.000
_cell.length_b   1.000
_cell.length_c   1.000
_cell.angle_alpha   90.00
_cell.angle_beta   90.00
_cell.angle_gamma   90.00
#
_symmetry.space_group_name_H-M   'P 1'
#
loop_
_entity.id
_entity.type
_entity.pdbx_description
1 polymer ?
#
loop_
_entity_poly.entity_id
_entity_poly.type
_entity_poly.pdbx_seq_one_letter_code
_entity_poly.pdbx_strand_id
1 'polypeptide(L)'
;ETTIAVLKNPKHDILSTLKGPDFPGGGFLFYNETELQKIYDTGRGSVTVRAKWNYNKQDNCLEVTEIPYSTTIEAIKDKIVDCIKQGKLREVSYVRDETDIDGLKIAIDLKRGSDPEKVMQKLFRMTPLQDNYSCNFNILVGGAPRVMGVREILEEWSAFRLECVRRRLVFDLQKKQEKLHLLLG
;
A
#
# COMPACT_ATOMS: atom_id res chain seq x y z
N GLU A 1 14.07 1.48 -9.45
CA GLU A 1 15.27 0.63 -9.25
C GLU A 1 15.06 -0.77 -9.80
N THR A 2 14.02 -1.50 -9.40
CA THR A 2 13.73 -2.89 -9.81
C THR A 2 13.66 -3.07 -11.32
N THR A 3 12.97 -2.18 -12.04
CA THR A 3 12.88 -2.22 -13.51
C THR A 3 14.25 -2.14 -14.17
N ILE A 4 15.13 -1.26 -13.69
CA ILE A 4 16.50 -1.12 -14.19
C ILE A 4 17.31 -2.39 -13.89
N ALA A 5 17.13 -2.96 -12.72
CA ALA A 5 17.81 -4.19 -12.33
C ALA A 5 17.39 -5.38 -13.22
N VAL A 6 16.09 -5.53 -13.48
CA VAL A 6 15.55 -6.56 -14.38
C VAL A 6 16.01 -6.38 -15.84
N LEU A 7 16.09 -5.13 -16.33
CA LEU A 7 16.61 -4.84 -17.67
C LEU A 7 18.11 -5.21 -17.81
N LYS A 8 18.90 -5.01 -16.75
CA LYS A 8 20.33 -5.39 -16.72
C LYS A 8 20.52 -6.89 -16.54
N ASN A 9 19.69 -7.52 -15.73
CA ASN A 9 19.74 -8.93 -15.41
C ASN A 9 18.31 -9.51 -15.35
N PRO A 10 17.82 -10.22 -16.39
CA PRO A 10 16.48 -10.81 -16.40
C PRO A 10 16.20 -11.79 -15.26
N LYS A 11 17.24 -12.34 -14.64
CA LYS A 11 17.15 -13.25 -13.46
C LYS A 11 17.29 -12.53 -12.12
N HIS A 12 17.22 -11.17 -12.13
CA HIS A 12 17.33 -10.38 -10.91
C HIS A 12 16.24 -10.81 -9.88
N ASP A 13 16.65 -10.94 -8.63
CA ASP A 13 15.70 -11.20 -7.53
C ASP A 13 14.88 -9.93 -7.24
N ILE A 14 13.56 -10.00 -7.49
CA ILE A 14 12.64 -8.87 -7.32
C ILE A 14 12.60 -8.38 -5.87
N LEU A 15 12.58 -9.29 -4.89
CA LEU A 15 12.53 -8.95 -3.46
C LEU A 15 13.77 -8.20 -2.97
N SER A 16 14.91 -8.37 -3.63
CA SER A 16 16.13 -7.64 -3.25
C SER A 16 15.99 -6.13 -3.43
N THR A 17 15.20 -5.67 -4.40
CA THR A 17 14.99 -4.24 -4.73
C THR A 17 13.58 -3.74 -4.47
N LEU A 18 12.57 -4.62 -4.41
CA LEU A 18 11.18 -4.30 -4.12
C LEU A 18 10.76 -4.97 -2.81
N LYS A 19 10.93 -4.26 -1.70
CA LYS A 19 10.77 -4.80 -0.34
C LYS A 19 9.32 -5.06 0.07
N GLY A 20 8.37 -4.37 -0.55
CA GLY A 20 6.94 -4.50 -0.24
C GLY A 20 6.12 -3.42 -0.93
N PRO A 21 4.79 -3.52 -0.86
CA PRO A 21 3.90 -2.48 -1.34
C PRO A 21 3.93 -1.25 -0.43
N ASP A 22 3.74 -0.06 -1.02
CA ASP A 22 3.47 1.18 -0.31
C ASP A 22 1.98 1.48 -0.34
N PHE A 23 1.42 1.90 0.79
CA PHE A 23 0.02 2.28 0.91
C PHE A 23 -0.12 3.79 1.15
N PRO A 24 -1.09 4.48 0.51
CA PRO A 24 -1.31 5.91 0.68
C PRO A 24 -1.63 6.32 2.12
N GLY A 25 -2.27 5.44 2.88
CA GLY A 25 -2.61 5.66 4.30
C GLY A 25 -1.50 5.28 5.29
N GLY A 26 -0.35 4.81 4.81
CA GLY A 26 0.73 4.32 5.67
C GLY A 26 0.41 2.99 6.36
N GLY A 27 0.86 2.86 7.61
CA GLY A 27 0.73 1.65 8.41
C GLY A 27 1.97 0.76 8.42
N PHE A 28 1.95 -0.26 9.24
CA PHE A 28 3.01 -1.27 9.32
C PHE A 28 2.64 -2.53 8.54
N LEU A 29 3.47 -2.89 7.59
CA LEU A 29 3.36 -4.15 6.87
C LEU A 29 4.00 -5.29 7.67
N PHE A 30 3.28 -6.38 7.88
CA PHE A 30 3.87 -7.62 8.35
C PHE A 30 4.66 -8.26 7.22
N TYR A 31 5.99 -8.17 7.32
CA TYR A 31 6.87 -8.72 6.30
C TYR A 31 6.92 -10.26 6.41
N ASN A 32 6.47 -10.91 5.35
CA ASN A 32 6.60 -12.35 5.14
C ASN A 32 7.17 -12.58 3.74
N GLU A 33 8.44 -12.99 3.68
CA GLU A 33 9.16 -13.16 2.43
C GLU A 33 8.49 -14.17 1.50
N THR A 34 8.04 -15.30 2.04
CA THR A 34 7.38 -16.34 1.27
C THR A 34 6.07 -15.88 0.62
N GLU A 35 5.24 -15.15 1.38
CA GLU A 35 3.98 -14.60 0.85
C GLU A 35 4.23 -13.49 -0.16
N LEU A 36 5.20 -12.61 0.08
CA LEU A 36 5.57 -11.56 -0.87
C LEU A 36 6.14 -12.14 -2.16
N GLN A 37 7.01 -13.15 -2.07
CA GLN A 37 7.52 -13.86 -3.24
C GLN A 37 6.39 -14.46 -4.06
N LYS A 38 5.44 -15.11 -3.41
CA LYS A 38 4.25 -15.69 -4.07
C LYS A 38 3.41 -14.60 -4.76
N ILE A 39 3.19 -13.44 -4.12
CA ILE A 39 2.48 -12.31 -4.73
C ILE A 39 3.25 -11.81 -5.95
N TYR A 40 4.57 -11.67 -5.87
CA TYR A 40 5.40 -11.17 -6.96
C TYR A 40 5.52 -12.16 -8.12
N ASP A 41 5.43 -13.46 -7.85
CA ASP A 41 5.47 -14.49 -8.90
C ASP A 41 4.11 -14.68 -9.57
N THR A 42 3.02 -14.61 -8.83
CA THR A 42 1.68 -15.00 -9.32
C THR A 42 0.72 -13.81 -9.53
N GLY A 43 1.04 -12.66 -8.98
CA GLY A 43 0.14 -11.50 -8.91
C GLY A 43 -1.03 -11.67 -7.93
N ARG A 44 -1.02 -12.71 -7.09
CA ARG A 44 -2.10 -13.00 -6.12
C ARG A 44 -1.56 -13.38 -4.76
N GLY A 45 -2.25 -12.92 -3.72
CA GLY A 45 -1.96 -13.23 -2.32
C GLY A 45 -2.54 -12.19 -1.40
N SER A 46 -2.09 -12.16 -0.15
CA SER A 46 -2.52 -11.14 0.81
C SER A 46 -1.37 -10.71 1.70
N VAL A 47 -1.40 -9.46 2.13
CA VAL A 47 -0.48 -8.90 3.11
C VAL A 47 -1.26 -8.38 4.30
N THR A 48 -0.73 -8.52 5.49
CA THR A 48 -1.34 -7.98 6.71
C THR A 48 -0.78 -6.59 6.98
N VAL A 49 -1.67 -5.62 7.15
CA VAL A 49 -1.33 -4.23 7.46
C VAL A 49 -1.91 -3.87 8.82
N ARG A 50 -1.14 -3.18 9.63
CA ARG A 50 -1.49 -2.74 10.97
C ARG A 50 -1.37 -1.23 11.09
N ALA A 51 -2.30 -0.62 11.81
CA ALA A 51 -2.30 0.80 12.12
C ALA A 51 -1.04 1.21 12.91
N LYS A 52 -0.57 2.42 12.67
CA LYS A 52 0.48 3.06 13.47
C LYS A 52 -0.17 3.85 14.60
N TRP A 53 0.39 3.74 15.78
CA TRP A 53 -0.18 4.34 16.97
C TRP A 53 0.88 4.78 17.98
N ASN A 54 0.51 5.69 18.86
CA ASN A 54 1.29 6.15 20.00
C ASN A 54 0.41 6.18 21.24
N TYR A 55 1.04 6.09 22.42
CA TYR A 55 0.35 6.31 23.68
C TYR A 55 0.66 7.70 24.24
N ASN A 56 -0.37 8.54 24.32
CA ASN A 56 -0.31 9.84 24.97
C ASN A 56 -0.59 9.67 26.47
N LYS A 57 0.48 9.81 27.30
CA LYS A 57 0.38 9.63 28.75
C LYS A 57 -0.38 10.75 29.45
N GLN A 58 -0.36 11.98 28.90
CA GLN A 58 -1.01 13.13 29.51
C GLN A 58 -2.52 12.99 29.46
N ASP A 59 -3.04 12.62 28.30
CA ASP A 59 -4.47 12.46 28.04
C ASP A 59 -4.96 11.03 28.29
N ASN A 60 -4.05 10.12 28.63
CA ASN A 60 -4.34 8.69 28.81
C ASN A 60 -5.10 8.09 27.64
N CYS A 61 -4.66 8.38 26.42
CA CYS A 61 -5.29 7.92 25.19
C CYS A 61 -4.30 7.25 24.24
N LEU A 62 -4.81 6.35 23.39
CA LEU A 62 -4.12 5.80 22.24
C LEU A 62 -4.40 6.70 21.05
N GLU A 63 -3.37 7.21 20.42
CA GLU A 63 -3.45 8.03 19.20
C GLU A 63 -3.06 7.21 17.99
N VAL A 64 -4.01 6.94 17.11
CA VAL A 64 -3.79 6.25 15.84
C VAL A 64 -3.59 7.28 14.75
N THR A 65 -2.45 7.24 14.07
CA THR A 65 -2.06 8.23 13.04
C THR A 65 -2.04 7.68 11.63
N GLU A 66 -1.97 6.36 11.47
CA GLU A 66 -2.04 5.69 10.17
C GLU A 66 -2.92 4.45 10.30
N ILE A 67 -3.75 4.18 9.31
CA ILE A 67 -4.69 3.05 9.30
C ILE A 67 -4.51 2.20 8.03
N PRO A 68 -4.90 0.90 8.07
CA PRO A 68 -4.90 0.08 6.87
C PRO A 68 -5.73 0.69 5.74
N TYR A 69 -5.23 0.62 4.51
CA TYR A 69 -5.89 1.17 3.32
C TYR A 69 -7.25 0.53 3.01
N SER A 70 -7.48 -0.69 3.51
CA SER A 70 -8.72 -1.45 3.34
C SER A 70 -9.90 -0.93 4.17
N THR A 71 -9.70 0.03 5.08
CA THR A 71 -10.72 0.49 6.03
C THR A 71 -10.83 2.02 6.06
N THR A 72 -11.85 2.52 6.74
CA THR A 72 -12.09 3.96 6.96
C THR A 72 -12.13 4.27 8.45
N ILE A 73 -11.99 5.56 8.79
CA ILE A 73 -12.06 6.05 10.18
C ILE A 73 -13.42 5.70 10.80
N GLU A 74 -14.50 5.90 10.04
CA GLU A 74 -15.87 5.62 10.47
C GLU A 74 -16.05 4.14 10.82
N ALA A 75 -15.59 3.24 9.93
CA ALA A 75 -15.69 1.80 10.15
C ALA A 75 -14.92 1.34 11.40
N ILE A 76 -13.75 1.93 11.65
CA ILE A 76 -12.96 1.67 12.87
C ILE A 76 -13.71 2.15 14.11
N LYS A 77 -14.22 3.39 14.08
CA LYS A 77 -14.97 3.99 15.21
C LYS A 77 -16.22 3.19 15.53
N ASP A 78 -17.03 2.88 14.54
CA ASP A 78 -18.26 2.10 14.71
C ASP A 78 -17.94 0.73 15.32
N LYS A 79 -16.90 0.08 14.85
CA LYS A 79 -16.50 -1.22 15.38
C LYS A 79 -16.01 -1.13 16.84
N ILE A 80 -15.25 -0.08 17.18
CA ILE A 80 -14.81 0.15 18.57
C ILE A 80 -16.03 0.39 19.48
N VAL A 81 -16.95 1.26 19.05
CA VAL A 81 -18.19 1.56 19.79
C VAL A 81 -19.02 0.29 20.00
N ASP A 82 -19.18 -0.54 19.00
CA ASP A 82 -19.86 -1.81 19.11
C ASP A 82 -19.19 -2.77 20.10
N CYS A 83 -17.85 -2.85 20.06
CA CYS A 83 -17.11 -3.66 21.02
C CYS A 83 -17.23 -3.14 22.46
N ILE A 84 -17.33 -1.81 22.66
CA ILE A 84 -17.59 -1.20 23.97
C ILE A 84 -19.01 -1.58 24.46
N LYS A 85 -20.02 -1.41 23.61
CA LYS A 85 -21.43 -1.77 23.92
C LYS A 85 -21.58 -3.25 24.29
N GLN A 86 -20.84 -4.13 23.60
CA GLN A 86 -20.82 -5.57 23.87
C GLN A 86 -19.99 -5.95 25.11
N GLY A 87 -19.36 -4.99 25.78
CA GLY A 87 -18.54 -5.23 26.97
C GLY A 87 -17.18 -5.92 26.71
N LYS A 88 -16.75 -6.00 25.44
CA LYS A 88 -15.49 -6.63 25.01
C LYS A 88 -14.27 -5.73 25.22
N LEU A 89 -14.47 -4.41 25.13
CA LEU A 89 -13.46 -3.36 25.34
C LEU A 89 -13.81 -2.53 26.57
N ARG A 90 -13.75 -3.15 27.75
CA ARG A 90 -14.09 -2.49 29.02
C ARG A 90 -13.09 -1.42 29.44
N GLU A 91 -11.87 -1.51 28.95
CA GLU A 91 -10.75 -0.60 29.21
C GLU A 91 -10.85 0.72 28.42
N VAL A 92 -11.63 0.74 27.33
CA VAL A 92 -11.86 1.93 26.52
C VAL A 92 -13.09 2.67 27.04
N SER A 93 -12.97 4.00 27.20
CA SER A 93 -14.08 4.87 27.62
C SER A 93 -14.76 5.51 26.43
N TYR A 94 -13.99 6.03 25.47
CA TYR A 94 -14.51 6.76 24.32
C TYR A 94 -13.56 6.68 23.12
N VAL A 95 -14.06 6.96 21.93
CA VAL A 95 -13.27 7.08 20.70
C VAL A 95 -13.66 8.37 19.97
N ARG A 96 -12.67 9.17 19.59
CA ARG A 96 -12.83 10.46 18.88
C ARG A 96 -12.08 10.45 17.56
N ASP A 97 -12.65 11.11 16.60
CA ASP A 97 -11.95 11.49 15.39
C ASP A 97 -11.41 12.92 15.59
N GLU A 98 -10.11 13.06 15.59
CA GLU A 98 -9.38 14.32 15.73
C GLU A 98 -8.57 14.62 14.45
N THR A 99 -8.99 14.02 13.32
CA THR A 99 -8.37 14.27 12.01
C THR A 99 -8.53 15.73 11.62
N ASP A 100 -7.42 16.36 11.27
CA ASP A 100 -7.36 17.76 10.89
C ASP A 100 -6.41 17.97 9.69
N ILE A 101 -5.97 19.22 9.49
CA ILE A 101 -5.05 19.63 8.41
C ILE A 101 -3.67 18.97 8.54
N ASP A 102 -3.26 18.60 9.75
CA ASP A 102 -1.96 17.97 10.02
C ASP A 102 -1.98 16.45 9.73
N GLY A 103 -3.16 15.87 9.58
CA GLY A 103 -3.32 14.48 9.17
C GLY A 103 -4.37 13.69 9.95
N LEU A 104 -4.40 12.38 9.69
CA LEU A 104 -5.30 11.45 10.34
C LEU A 104 -4.93 11.29 11.83
N LYS A 105 -5.92 11.43 12.70
CA LYS A 105 -5.77 11.15 14.13
C LYS A 105 -7.07 10.60 14.73
N ILE A 106 -7.02 9.35 15.20
CA ILE A 106 -8.10 8.74 15.98
C ILE A 106 -7.60 8.64 17.43
N ALA A 107 -8.29 9.31 18.36
CA ALA A 107 -7.99 9.25 19.79
C ALA A 107 -8.93 8.24 20.48
N ILE A 108 -8.33 7.26 21.16
CA ILE A 108 -9.04 6.21 21.89
C ILE A 108 -8.72 6.38 23.38
N ASP A 109 -9.67 6.93 24.13
CA ASP A 109 -9.50 7.24 25.54
C ASP A 109 -9.58 5.97 26.40
N LEU A 110 -8.59 5.82 27.25
CA LEU A 110 -8.49 4.68 28.16
C LEU A 110 -9.02 5.00 29.57
N LYS A 111 -9.59 4.01 30.22
CA LYS A 111 -9.89 4.10 31.65
C LYS A 111 -8.60 4.04 32.47
N ARG A 112 -8.61 4.68 33.65
CA ARG A 112 -7.48 4.67 34.59
C ARG A 112 -7.09 3.24 34.92
N GLY A 113 -5.77 2.97 34.94
CA GLY A 113 -5.22 1.65 35.26
C GLY A 113 -5.25 0.64 34.12
N SER A 114 -5.68 1.04 32.93
CA SER A 114 -5.58 0.20 31.73
C SER A 114 -4.15 0.15 31.20
N ASP A 115 -3.73 -1.02 30.73
CA ASP A 115 -2.44 -1.22 30.06
C ASP A 115 -2.62 -0.92 28.56
N PRO A 116 -1.97 0.15 28.03
CA PRO A 116 -2.14 0.57 26.63
C PRO A 116 -1.79 -0.51 25.61
N GLU A 117 -0.71 -1.24 25.85
CA GLU A 117 -0.25 -2.31 24.97
C GLU A 117 -1.26 -3.46 24.87
N LYS A 118 -1.79 -3.89 26.01
CA LYS A 118 -2.81 -4.97 26.05
C LYS A 118 -4.11 -4.54 25.41
N VAL A 119 -4.51 -3.28 25.58
CA VAL A 119 -5.70 -2.74 24.92
C VAL A 119 -5.48 -2.69 23.41
N MET A 120 -4.32 -2.23 22.97
CA MET A 120 -4.02 -2.17 21.55
C MET A 120 -3.98 -3.57 20.89
N GLN A 121 -3.45 -4.58 21.60
CA GLN A 121 -3.50 -5.97 21.12
C GLN A 121 -4.94 -6.51 20.98
N LYS A 122 -5.86 -6.11 21.87
CA LYS A 122 -7.28 -6.44 21.72
C LYS A 122 -7.91 -5.73 20.52
N LEU A 123 -7.60 -4.44 20.35
CA LEU A 123 -8.08 -3.63 19.24
C LEU A 123 -7.66 -4.22 17.88
N PHE A 124 -6.40 -4.64 17.72
CA PHE A 124 -5.93 -5.31 16.52
C PHE A 124 -6.67 -6.61 16.18
N ARG A 125 -7.15 -7.34 17.17
CA ARG A 125 -7.90 -8.60 16.97
C ARG A 125 -9.37 -8.40 16.68
N MET A 126 -9.96 -7.28 17.13
CA MET A 126 -11.41 -7.08 17.11
C MET A 126 -11.88 -6.00 16.17
N THR A 127 -10.96 -5.22 15.63
CA THR A 127 -11.26 -4.05 14.78
C THR A 127 -10.39 -4.04 13.53
N PRO A 128 -10.77 -3.27 12.49
CA PRO A 128 -9.95 -3.12 11.28
C PRO A 128 -8.65 -2.30 11.45
N LEU A 129 -8.21 -2.02 12.68
CA LEU A 129 -6.87 -1.47 12.94
C LEU A 129 -5.74 -2.42 12.54
N GLN A 130 -6.04 -3.70 12.37
CA GLN A 130 -5.23 -4.66 11.64
C GLN A 130 -6.13 -5.38 10.66
N ASP A 131 -5.71 -5.43 9.41
CA ASP A 131 -6.49 -6.05 8.34
C ASP A 131 -5.60 -6.69 7.28
N ASN A 132 -6.16 -7.62 6.52
CA ASN A 132 -5.51 -8.29 5.41
C ASN A 132 -5.88 -7.59 4.10
N TYR A 133 -4.87 -7.11 3.39
CA TYR A 133 -5.03 -6.52 2.07
C TYR A 133 -4.78 -7.58 0.99
N SER A 134 -5.81 -7.91 0.22
CA SER A 134 -5.72 -8.88 -0.88
C SER A 134 -5.10 -8.24 -2.12
N CYS A 135 -4.02 -8.84 -2.61
CA CYS A 135 -3.35 -8.44 -3.84
C CYS A 135 -3.92 -9.24 -5.02
N ASN A 136 -4.29 -8.54 -6.09
CA ASN A 136 -4.69 -9.12 -7.37
C ASN A 136 -4.23 -8.20 -8.50
N PHE A 137 -3.07 -8.51 -9.10
CA PHE A 137 -2.45 -7.69 -10.15
C PHE A 137 -3.09 -7.99 -11.49
N ASN A 138 -4.29 -7.45 -11.68
CA ASN A 138 -5.03 -7.57 -12.93
C ASN A 138 -4.71 -6.39 -13.84
N ILE A 139 -4.02 -6.66 -14.96
CA ILE A 139 -3.43 -5.67 -15.86
C ILE A 139 -3.94 -5.89 -17.26
N LEU A 140 -4.14 -4.80 -18.01
CA LEU A 140 -4.50 -4.83 -19.43
C LEU A 140 -3.26 -5.00 -20.28
N VAL A 141 -3.18 -6.11 -21.02
CA VAL A 141 -2.13 -6.37 -22.00
C VAL A 141 -2.79 -6.59 -23.36
N GLY A 142 -2.48 -5.73 -24.32
CA GLY A 142 -3.12 -5.79 -25.66
C GLY A 142 -4.65 -5.64 -25.62
N GLY A 143 -5.20 -4.95 -24.62
CA GLY A 143 -6.65 -4.75 -24.44
C GLY A 143 -7.36 -5.88 -23.67
N ALA A 144 -6.66 -6.97 -23.31
CA ALA A 144 -7.22 -8.08 -22.54
C ALA A 144 -6.72 -8.06 -21.09
N PRO A 145 -7.60 -8.31 -20.08
CA PRO A 145 -7.19 -8.40 -18.69
C PRO A 145 -6.43 -9.71 -18.42
N ARG A 146 -5.29 -9.60 -17.75
CA ARG A 146 -4.46 -10.73 -17.34
C ARG A 146 -3.96 -10.52 -15.91
N VAL A 147 -3.97 -11.57 -15.10
CA VAL A 147 -3.33 -11.57 -13.79
C VAL A 147 -1.87 -12.01 -13.98
N MET A 148 -0.95 -11.16 -13.53
CA MET A 148 0.47 -11.32 -13.83
C MET A 148 1.32 -11.05 -12.59
N GLY A 149 2.46 -11.75 -12.48
CA GLY A 149 3.49 -11.44 -11.49
C GLY A 149 4.26 -10.16 -11.83
N VAL A 150 5.00 -9.62 -10.87
CA VAL A 150 5.74 -8.36 -11.03
C VAL A 150 6.73 -8.45 -12.19
N ARG A 151 7.45 -9.57 -12.32
CA ARG A 151 8.41 -9.76 -13.41
C ARG A 151 7.75 -9.64 -14.78
N GLU A 152 6.66 -10.37 -15.00
CA GLU A 152 5.91 -10.34 -16.26
C GLU A 152 5.40 -8.93 -16.56
N ILE A 153 4.91 -8.20 -15.54
CA ILE A 153 4.47 -6.80 -15.68
C ILE A 153 5.62 -5.91 -16.15
N LEU A 154 6.80 -6.06 -15.55
CA LEU A 154 7.97 -5.26 -15.90
C LEU A 154 8.48 -5.58 -17.31
N GLU A 155 8.41 -6.83 -17.74
CA GLU A 155 8.79 -7.27 -19.08
C GLU A 155 7.82 -6.70 -20.13
N GLU A 156 6.52 -6.82 -19.93
CA GLU A 156 5.50 -6.25 -20.82
C GLU A 156 5.60 -4.71 -20.90
N TRP A 157 5.77 -4.05 -19.76
CA TRP A 157 5.97 -2.60 -19.72
C TRP A 157 7.24 -2.19 -20.47
N SER A 158 8.33 -2.93 -20.31
CA SER A 158 9.61 -2.63 -20.97
C SER A 158 9.51 -2.78 -22.47
N ALA A 159 8.83 -3.83 -22.97
CA ALA A 159 8.56 -4.02 -24.38
C ALA A 159 7.71 -2.87 -24.95
N PHE A 160 6.63 -2.52 -24.28
CA PHE A 160 5.78 -1.38 -24.66
C PHE A 160 6.57 -0.06 -24.66
N ARG A 161 7.38 0.18 -23.63
CA ARG A 161 8.18 1.40 -23.53
C ARG A 161 9.22 1.52 -24.66
N LEU A 162 9.87 0.41 -25.00
CA LEU A 162 10.81 0.35 -26.11
C LEU A 162 10.14 0.76 -27.44
N GLU A 163 8.95 0.23 -27.69
CA GLU A 163 8.18 0.59 -28.90
C GLU A 163 7.75 2.07 -28.89
N CYS A 164 7.38 2.62 -27.75
CA CYS A 164 7.08 4.06 -27.61
C CYS A 164 8.29 4.93 -27.93
N VAL A 165 9.48 4.56 -27.44
CA VAL A 165 10.72 5.28 -27.75
C VAL A 165 11.05 5.19 -29.23
N ARG A 166 10.92 4.00 -29.83
CA ARG A 166 11.13 3.79 -31.26
C ARG A 166 10.22 4.69 -32.13
N ARG A 167 8.92 4.71 -31.85
CA ARG A 167 7.95 5.57 -32.57
C ARG A 167 8.30 7.05 -32.43
N ARG A 168 8.70 7.51 -31.25
CA ARG A 168 9.14 8.90 -31.05
C ARG A 168 10.37 9.23 -31.87
N LEU A 169 11.39 8.35 -31.88
CA LEU A 169 12.60 8.55 -32.68
C LEU A 169 12.33 8.58 -34.18
N VAL A 170 11.43 7.72 -34.67
CA VAL A 170 11.01 7.72 -36.09
C VAL A 170 10.34 9.05 -36.43
N PHE A 171 9.43 9.54 -35.60
CA PHE A 171 8.79 10.84 -35.81
C PHE A 171 9.79 12.00 -35.80
N ASP A 172 10.71 12.03 -34.85
CA ASP A 172 11.74 13.07 -34.80
C ASP A 172 12.68 13.02 -36.02
N LEU A 173 13.01 11.81 -36.46
CA LEU A 173 13.83 11.61 -37.67
C LEU A 173 13.11 12.16 -38.93
N GLN A 174 11.84 11.83 -39.10
CA GLN A 174 11.05 12.35 -40.25
C GLN A 174 11.01 13.87 -40.26
N LYS A 175 10.74 14.50 -39.12
CA LYS A 175 10.75 15.96 -38.98
C LYS A 175 12.10 16.59 -39.35
N LYS A 176 13.19 15.96 -38.91
CA LYS A 176 14.54 16.43 -39.23
C LYS A 176 14.88 16.24 -40.70
N GLN A 177 14.42 15.16 -41.35
CA GLN A 177 14.58 14.91 -42.78
C GLN A 177 13.81 15.93 -43.62
N GLU A 178 12.56 16.23 -43.24
CA GLU A 178 11.76 17.28 -43.90
C GLU A 178 12.46 18.64 -43.82
N LYS A 179 12.95 19.00 -42.61
CA LYS A 179 13.70 20.26 -42.46
C LYS A 179 14.98 20.30 -43.27
N LEU A 180 15.72 19.18 -43.32
CA LEU A 180 16.94 19.08 -44.11
C LEU A 180 16.63 19.24 -45.57
N HIS A 181 15.57 18.61 -46.10
CA HIS A 181 15.13 18.72 -47.47
C HIS A 181 14.84 20.18 -47.86
N LEU A 182 14.11 20.91 -46.97
CA LEU A 182 13.83 22.35 -47.20
C LEU A 182 15.08 23.22 -47.18
N LEU A 183 16.13 22.84 -46.46
CA LEU A 183 17.37 23.60 -46.39
C LEU A 183 18.33 23.32 -47.57
N LEU A 184 18.20 22.18 -48.22
CA LEU A 184 19.07 21.77 -49.33
C LEU A 184 18.45 22.05 -50.70
N GLY A 185 17.15 22.26 -50.81
CA GLY A 185 16.41 22.56 -52.01
C GLY A 185 16.01 23.95 -52.19
#